data_34b2aed18312bc6127a2fc83d5a12bf0
#
_entry.id   34b2aed18312bc6127a2fc83d5a12bf0
#
_cell.length_a   1.000
_cell.length_b   1.000
_cell.length_c   1.000
_cell.angle_alpha   90.00
_cell.angle_beta   90.00
_cell.angle_gamma   90.00
#
_symmetry.space_group_name_H-M   'P 1'
#
loop_
_entity.id
_entity.type
_entity.pdbx_description
1 polymer ?
#
loop_
_entity_poly.entity_id
_entity_poly.type
_entity_poly.pdbx_seq_one_letter_code
_entity_poly.pdbx_strand_id
1 'polypeptide(L)'
;MNSIATTFIERQYDFYTALIQHLQLSLSALFIAIVIALPLGVLVARRKGIAEVLIQITGIMQTLPSLAVLGLMIPIFGIGSLPALTALVIYALFPILQNTITGIQEIDPSLQEAGEALGMNRPEKLKNYEIPLALPVITAGIRTAAVMIIGTATLAALIGAGGLGTFILLGIDRNDSALILIGALASAFLAIVFNFILRFMEHRSLRHIACFLGTLALILITSFVPFSVRHDKIVIAGKLGPEPEILINMYKELIEHHTNLEVELKPNFGKTTFLYEALKSGDIDMYPEFTGTVTTTLLQQKPPASTDARTVYEQGRDGIYSQDRLIYLEPTAYENTYAVAVSETYAAAHSLHTISDLTRVSNSAVAGFTLEFMNRQDGYLGLQRHG
;
A
#
# COMPACT_ATOMS: atom_id res chain seq x y z
N MET A 1 17.27 -12.83 18.94
CA MET A 1 17.25 -12.50 17.48
C MET A 1 16.90 -13.79 16.74
N ASN A 2 15.67 -13.89 16.24
CA ASN A 2 15.32 -15.01 15.37
C ASN A 2 16.19 -14.92 14.10
N SER A 3 16.68 -16.03 13.59
CA SER A 3 17.40 -16.01 12.34
C SER A 3 16.40 -15.67 11.21
N ILE A 4 16.84 -14.99 10.16
CA ILE A 4 16.01 -14.68 8.97
C ILE A 4 15.34 -15.96 8.45
N ALA A 5 16.08 -17.08 8.45
CA ALA A 5 15.57 -18.37 8.01
C ALA A 5 14.41 -18.88 8.89
N THR A 6 14.52 -18.76 10.22
CA THR A 6 13.45 -19.17 11.14
C THR A 6 12.19 -18.34 10.94
N THR A 7 12.34 -17.01 10.90
CA THR A 7 11.22 -16.08 10.65
C THR A 7 10.56 -16.33 9.30
N PHE A 8 11.34 -16.65 8.25
CA PHE A 8 10.81 -16.98 6.94
C PHE A 8 9.99 -18.27 6.95
N ILE A 9 10.49 -19.32 7.61
CA ILE A 9 9.78 -20.61 7.70
C ILE A 9 8.47 -20.46 8.48
N GLU A 10 8.49 -19.73 9.60
CA GLU A 10 7.31 -19.48 10.42
C GLU A 10 6.21 -18.70 9.68
N ARG A 11 6.59 -17.81 8.77
CA ARG A 11 5.68 -16.93 8.04
C ARG A 11 5.64 -17.17 6.52
N GLN A 12 5.99 -18.37 6.09
CA GLN A 12 6.05 -18.68 4.65
C GLN A 12 4.71 -18.47 3.92
N TYR A 13 3.60 -18.79 4.57
CA TYR A 13 2.26 -18.58 3.98
C TYR A 13 1.97 -17.09 3.78
N ASP A 14 2.21 -16.26 4.79
CA ASP A 14 2.06 -14.80 4.71
C ASP A 14 2.96 -14.23 3.62
N PHE A 15 4.19 -14.76 3.50
CA PHE A 15 5.14 -14.33 2.48
C PHE A 15 4.64 -14.62 1.06
N TYR A 16 4.14 -15.82 0.79
CA TYR A 16 3.60 -16.14 -0.53
C TYR A 16 2.37 -15.31 -0.87
N THR A 17 1.50 -15.08 0.09
CA THR A 17 0.33 -14.21 -0.07
C THR A 17 0.77 -12.78 -0.40
N ALA A 18 1.68 -12.21 0.39
CA ALA A 18 2.22 -10.89 0.15
C ALA A 18 2.95 -10.77 -1.20
N LEU A 19 3.69 -11.80 -1.61
CA LEU A 19 4.37 -11.84 -2.92
C LEU A 19 3.36 -11.82 -4.07
N ILE A 20 2.31 -12.62 -4.00
CA ILE A 20 1.25 -12.64 -5.02
C ILE A 20 0.54 -11.29 -5.10
N GLN A 21 0.15 -10.71 -3.97
CA GLN A 21 -0.47 -9.39 -3.92
C GLN A 21 0.44 -8.31 -4.52
N HIS A 22 1.73 -8.36 -4.20
CA HIS A 22 2.71 -7.42 -4.73
C HIS A 22 2.88 -7.52 -6.23
N LEU A 23 2.91 -8.74 -6.76
CA LEU A 23 2.94 -9.02 -8.19
C LEU A 23 1.66 -8.53 -8.88
N GLN A 24 0.49 -8.88 -8.35
CA GLN A 24 -0.79 -8.45 -8.91
C GLN A 24 -0.88 -6.92 -9.00
N LEU A 25 -0.55 -6.21 -7.92
CA LEU A 25 -0.59 -4.76 -7.87
C LEU A 25 0.40 -4.13 -8.86
N SER A 26 1.66 -4.60 -8.83
CA SER A 26 2.73 -4.04 -9.67
C SER A 26 2.50 -4.30 -11.15
N LEU A 27 2.11 -5.52 -11.52
CA LEU A 27 1.88 -5.89 -12.92
C LEU A 27 0.61 -5.24 -13.48
N SER A 28 -0.45 -5.11 -12.66
CA SER A 28 -1.65 -4.39 -13.06
C SER A 28 -1.35 -2.92 -13.32
N ALA A 29 -0.60 -2.26 -12.43
CA ALA A 29 -0.20 -0.88 -12.62
C ALA A 29 0.65 -0.69 -13.88
N LEU A 30 1.63 -1.57 -14.10
CA LEU A 30 2.46 -1.54 -15.30
C LEU A 30 1.64 -1.74 -16.57
N PHE A 31 0.75 -2.72 -16.59
CA PHE A 31 -0.10 -3.00 -17.74
C PHE A 31 -1.00 -1.82 -18.08
N ILE A 32 -1.69 -1.25 -17.10
CA ILE A 32 -2.57 -0.08 -17.30
C ILE A 32 -1.75 1.11 -17.79
N ALA A 33 -0.57 1.36 -17.19
CA ALA A 33 0.31 2.45 -17.61
C ALA A 33 0.78 2.28 -19.06
N ILE A 34 1.14 1.07 -19.50
CA ILE A 34 1.50 0.78 -20.90
C ILE A 34 0.32 1.04 -21.82
N VAL A 35 -0.87 0.55 -21.48
CA VAL A 35 -2.08 0.73 -22.30
C VAL A 35 -2.45 2.21 -22.48
N ILE A 36 -2.16 3.05 -21.49
CA ILE A 36 -2.42 4.49 -21.54
C ILE A 36 -1.25 5.23 -22.20
N ALA A 37 -0.03 5.05 -21.70
CA ALA A 37 1.11 5.88 -22.06
C ALA A 37 1.65 5.57 -23.47
N LEU A 38 1.68 4.29 -23.87
CA LEU A 38 2.23 3.93 -25.16
C LEU A 38 1.42 4.50 -26.34
N PRO A 39 0.08 4.29 -26.44
CA PRO A 39 -0.72 4.90 -27.50
C PRO A 39 -0.68 6.43 -27.45
N LEU A 40 -0.77 7.03 -26.25
CA LEU A 40 -0.71 8.47 -26.07
C LEU A 40 0.64 9.03 -26.56
N GLY A 41 1.75 8.41 -26.17
CA GLY A 41 3.10 8.79 -26.60
C GLY A 41 3.26 8.74 -28.12
N VAL A 42 2.80 7.66 -28.76
CA VAL A 42 2.82 7.50 -30.22
C VAL A 42 1.98 8.58 -30.92
N LEU A 43 0.80 8.89 -30.38
CA LEU A 43 -0.10 9.89 -30.99
C LEU A 43 0.48 11.32 -30.93
N VAL A 44 1.16 11.66 -29.83
CA VAL A 44 1.67 13.02 -29.60
C VAL A 44 3.12 13.22 -30.03
N ALA A 45 3.89 12.16 -30.26
CA ALA A 45 5.33 12.23 -30.54
C ALA A 45 5.67 13.25 -31.66
N ARG A 46 4.84 13.35 -32.68
CA ARG A 46 5.04 14.29 -33.81
C ARG A 46 4.50 15.70 -33.57
N ARG A 47 3.83 15.94 -32.44
CA ARG A 47 3.30 17.26 -32.06
C ARG A 47 4.15 17.83 -30.93
N LYS A 48 5.33 18.39 -31.25
CA LYS A 48 6.35 18.80 -30.26
C LYS A 48 5.77 19.56 -29.05
N GLY A 49 4.94 20.59 -29.30
CA GLY A 49 4.37 21.37 -28.20
C GLY A 49 3.48 20.55 -27.26
N ILE A 50 2.64 19.63 -27.77
CA ILE A 50 1.79 18.75 -26.93
C ILE A 50 2.65 17.71 -26.22
N ALA A 51 3.64 17.15 -26.91
CA ALA A 51 4.56 16.19 -26.35
C ALA A 51 5.35 16.77 -25.16
N GLU A 52 5.88 17.98 -25.30
CA GLU A 52 6.59 18.69 -24.22
C GLU A 52 5.69 18.94 -23.02
N VAL A 53 4.46 19.43 -23.23
CA VAL A 53 3.51 19.67 -22.14
C VAL A 53 3.18 18.38 -21.40
N LEU A 54 2.94 17.27 -22.11
CA LEU A 54 2.66 15.98 -21.47
C LEU A 54 3.84 15.43 -20.69
N ILE A 55 5.06 15.55 -21.23
CA ILE A 55 6.29 15.16 -20.52
C ILE A 55 6.45 16.01 -19.26
N GLN A 56 6.24 17.32 -19.34
CA GLN A 56 6.34 18.22 -18.20
C GLN A 56 5.32 17.89 -17.12
N ILE A 57 4.04 17.70 -17.47
CA ILE A 57 2.98 17.37 -16.51
C ILE A 57 3.30 16.03 -15.81
N THR A 58 3.60 14.99 -16.57
CA THR A 58 3.90 13.66 -16.01
C THR A 58 5.21 13.66 -15.23
N GLY A 59 6.20 14.46 -15.64
CA GLY A 59 7.44 14.67 -14.92
C GLY A 59 7.23 15.36 -13.58
N ILE A 60 6.40 16.41 -13.52
CA ILE A 60 6.01 17.07 -12.25
C ILE A 60 5.31 16.07 -11.32
N MET A 61 4.38 15.27 -11.86
CA MET A 61 3.71 14.23 -11.05
C MET A 61 4.71 13.26 -10.41
N GLN A 62 5.80 12.91 -11.11
CA GLN A 62 6.83 12.03 -10.59
C GLN A 62 7.70 12.69 -9.50
N THR A 63 7.79 14.02 -9.44
CA THR A 63 8.53 14.71 -8.37
C THR A 63 7.79 14.76 -7.04
N LEU A 64 6.47 14.54 -7.05
CA LEU A 64 5.69 14.47 -5.83
C LEU A 64 6.13 13.27 -4.98
N PRO A 65 6.26 13.40 -3.65
CA PRO A 65 6.53 12.25 -2.81
C PRO A 65 5.45 11.16 -2.98
N SER A 66 5.87 9.91 -3.20
CA SER A 66 4.94 8.79 -3.46
C SER A 66 3.91 8.62 -2.35
N LEU A 67 4.32 8.82 -1.10
CA LEU A 67 3.41 8.77 0.04
C LEU A 67 2.34 9.88 -0.02
N ALA A 68 2.69 11.06 -0.53
CA ALA A 68 1.73 12.15 -0.68
C ALA A 68 0.69 11.82 -1.77
N VAL A 69 1.12 11.25 -2.91
CA VAL A 69 0.19 10.84 -3.97
C VAL A 69 -0.73 9.73 -3.49
N LEU A 70 -0.20 8.71 -2.78
CA LEU A 70 -1.02 7.69 -2.13
C LEU A 70 -2.06 8.31 -1.20
N GLY A 71 -1.64 9.24 -0.32
CA GLY A 71 -2.54 9.93 0.60
C GLY A 71 -3.64 10.75 -0.09
N LEU A 72 -3.31 11.41 -1.22
CA LEU A 72 -4.27 12.17 -2.02
C LEU A 72 -5.31 11.28 -2.73
N MET A 73 -4.99 10.02 -2.99
CA MET A 73 -5.94 9.08 -3.61
C MET A 73 -6.96 8.52 -2.62
N ILE A 74 -6.66 8.52 -1.32
CA ILE A 74 -7.57 7.98 -0.29
C ILE A 74 -8.94 8.68 -0.26
N PRO A 75 -9.06 10.02 -0.25
CA PRO A 75 -10.35 10.69 -0.24
C PRO A 75 -11.20 10.44 -1.50
N ILE A 76 -10.56 10.02 -2.61
CA ILE A 76 -11.22 9.82 -3.91
C ILE A 76 -11.68 8.37 -4.07
N PHE A 77 -10.82 7.42 -3.69
CA PHE A 77 -11.01 5.99 -3.98
C PHE A 77 -11.14 5.11 -2.73
N GLY A 78 -11.10 5.69 -1.53
CA GLY A 78 -11.05 4.92 -0.30
C GLY A 78 -9.66 4.38 0.00
N ILE A 79 -9.61 3.28 0.76
CA ILE A 79 -8.37 2.60 1.21
C ILE A 79 -8.23 1.28 0.44
N GLY A 80 -7.01 0.77 0.33
CA GLY A 80 -6.75 -0.55 -0.26
C GLY A 80 -6.07 -0.50 -1.62
N SER A 81 -6.37 -1.47 -2.47
CA SER A 81 -5.65 -1.70 -3.73
C SER A 81 -5.93 -0.65 -4.82
N LEU A 82 -7.14 -0.08 -4.86
CA LEU A 82 -7.53 0.86 -5.93
C LEU A 82 -6.77 2.18 -5.88
N PRO A 83 -6.68 2.91 -4.73
CA PRO A 83 -5.86 4.11 -4.64
C PRO A 83 -4.36 3.81 -4.85
N ALA A 84 -3.86 2.65 -4.35
CA ALA A 84 -2.49 2.23 -4.60
C ALA A 84 -2.21 2.02 -6.09
N LEU A 85 -3.09 1.30 -6.77
CA LEU A 85 -3.00 1.04 -8.21
C LEU A 85 -2.97 2.36 -9.00
N THR A 86 -3.87 3.29 -8.69
CA THR A 86 -3.96 4.59 -9.36
C THR A 86 -2.68 5.40 -9.17
N ALA A 87 -2.15 5.46 -7.95
CA ALA A 87 -0.89 6.16 -7.68
C ALA A 87 0.28 5.54 -8.45
N LEU A 88 0.40 4.21 -8.46
CA LEU A 88 1.46 3.51 -9.19
C LEU A 88 1.36 3.72 -10.70
N VAL A 89 0.15 3.74 -11.27
CA VAL A 89 -0.07 4.07 -12.68
C VAL A 89 0.42 5.47 -12.99
N ILE A 90 0.05 6.47 -12.18
CA ILE A 90 0.49 7.87 -12.36
C ILE A 90 2.01 7.96 -12.43
N TYR A 91 2.73 7.29 -11.52
CA TYR A 91 4.19 7.27 -11.52
C TYR A 91 4.80 6.59 -12.75
N ALA A 92 4.16 5.55 -13.24
CA ALA A 92 4.64 4.80 -14.39
C ALA A 92 4.45 5.54 -15.73
N LEU A 93 3.52 6.50 -15.80
CA LEU A 93 3.23 7.22 -17.05
C LEU A 93 4.46 7.97 -17.57
N PHE A 94 5.21 8.67 -16.72
CA PHE A 94 6.32 9.50 -17.15
C PHE A 94 7.42 8.74 -17.91
N PRO A 95 8.06 7.69 -17.34
CA PRO A 95 9.12 6.99 -18.04
C PRO A 95 8.66 6.32 -19.33
N ILE A 96 7.42 5.83 -19.38
CA ILE A 96 6.88 5.20 -20.59
C ILE A 96 6.58 6.25 -21.65
N LEU A 97 5.91 7.36 -21.29
CA LEU A 97 5.62 8.48 -22.22
C LEU A 97 6.88 9.10 -22.76
N GLN A 98 7.81 9.49 -21.89
CA GLN A 98 9.06 10.14 -22.27
C GLN A 98 9.84 9.28 -23.26
N ASN A 99 10.08 8.02 -22.94
CA ASN A 99 10.85 7.13 -23.81
C ASN A 99 10.11 6.81 -25.12
N THR A 100 8.77 6.70 -25.09
CA THR A 100 8.00 6.51 -26.33
C THR A 100 8.10 7.72 -27.24
N ILE A 101 7.95 8.92 -26.71
CA ILE A 101 8.03 10.17 -27.48
C ILE A 101 9.44 10.36 -28.01
N THR A 102 10.47 10.24 -27.16
CA THR A 102 11.88 10.38 -27.55
C THR A 102 12.27 9.36 -28.61
N GLY A 103 11.92 8.08 -28.41
CA GLY A 103 12.26 7.02 -29.37
C GLY A 103 11.68 7.24 -30.76
N ILE A 104 10.49 7.86 -30.86
CA ILE A 104 9.90 8.22 -32.16
C ILE A 104 10.49 9.52 -32.73
N GLN A 105 10.82 10.49 -31.88
CA GLN A 105 11.38 11.78 -32.31
C GLN A 105 12.83 11.68 -32.79
N GLU A 106 13.60 10.76 -32.26
CA GLU A 106 15.00 10.52 -32.59
C GLU A 106 15.21 9.70 -33.88
N ILE A 107 14.13 9.26 -34.55
CA ILE A 107 14.22 8.56 -35.83
C ILE A 107 14.76 9.54 -36.89
N ASP A 108 15.79 9.10 -37.64
CA ASP A 108 16.45 9.90 -38.64
C ASP A 108 15.43 10.49 -39.65
N PRO A 109 15.45 11.83 -39.88
CA PRO A 109 14.58 12.49 -40.84
C PRO A 109 14.65 11.91 -42.26
N SER A 110 15.81 11.39 -42.68
CA SER A 110 15.99 10.77 -43.98
C SER A 110 15.09 9.55 -44.20
N LEU A 111 14.83 8.77 -43.12
CA LEU A 111 13.90 7.64 -43.16
C LEU A 111 12.45 8.09 -43.30
N GLN A 112 12.13 9.26 -42.77
CA GLN A 112 10.80 9.84 -42.89
C GLN A 112 10.57 10.33 -44.35
N GLU A 113 11.55 11.00 -44.92
CA GLU A 113 11.52 11.45 -46.35
C GLU A 113 11.44 10.25 -47.28
N ALA A 114 12.22 9.18 -47.04
CA ALA A 114 12.16 7.94 -47.81
C ALA A 114 10.77 7.29 -47.77
N GLY A 115 10.16 7.25 -46.58
CA GLY A 115 8.80 6.72 -46.40
C GLY A 115 7.76 7.56 -47.17
N GLU A 116 7.93 8.88 -47.23
CA GLU A 116 7.08 9.78 -48.00
C GLU A 116 7.27 9.60 -49.51
N ALA A 117 8.51 9.51 -49.95
CA ALA A 117 8.84 9.25 -51.35
C ALA A 117 8.29 7.91 -51.87
N LEU A 118 8.18 6.90 -51.00
CA LEU A 118 7.54 5.61 -51.26
C LEU A 118 6.00 5.66 -51.17
N GLY A 119 5.40 6.80 -50.90
CA GLY A 119 3.95 6.96 -50.79
C GLY A 119 3.33 6.29 -49.56
N MET A 120 4.11 5.98 -48.51
CA MET A 120 3.59 5.37 -47.31
C MET A 120 2.65 6.30 -46.55
N ASN A 121 1.48 5.80 -46.19
CA ASN A 121 0.56 6.49 -45.30
C ASN A 121 1.04 6.41 -43.86
N ARG A 122 0.42 7.20 -42.95
CA ARG A 122 0.82 7.30 -41.54
C ARG A 122 0.84 5.96 -40.77
N PRO A 123 -0.19 5.10 -40.88
CA PRO A 123 -0.16 3.77 -40.25
C PRO A 123 0.94 2.87 -40.78
N GLU A 124 1.24 2.95 -42.09
CA GLU A 124 2.32 2.18 -42.74
C GLU A 124 3.69 2.61 -42.21
N LYS A 125 3.96 3.91 -42.11
CA LYS A 125 5.18 4.46 -41.53
C LYS A 125 5.33 3.98 -40.08
N LEU A 126 4.29 4.13 -39.28
CA LEU A 126 4.28 3.73 -37.86
C LEU A 126 4.62 2.24 -37.69
N LYS A 127 3.98 1.35 -38.47
CA LYS A 127 4.13 -0.10 -38.36
C LYS A 127 5.49 -0.58 -38.94
N ASN A 128 5.93 -0.04 -40.06
CA ASN A 128 7.04 -0.61 -40.82
C ASN A 128 8.41 -0.16 -40.32
N TYR A 129 8.55 1.07 -39.78
CA TYR A 129 9.84 1.54 -39.30
C TYR A 129 9.78 2.37 -38.01
N GLU A 130 8.74 3.19 -37.76
CA GLU A 130 8.73 4.06 -36.58
C GLU A 130 8.71 3.25 -35.27
N ILE A 131 7.73 2.37 -35.09
CA ILE A 131 7.64 1.54 -33.89
C ILE A 131 8.82 0.56 -33.83
N PRO A 132 9.19 -0.19 -34.88
CA PRO A 132 10.34 -1.07 -34.82
C PRO A 132 11.65 -0.40 -34.41
N LEU A 133 11.94 0.80 -34.92
CA LEU A 133 13.14 1.54 -34.57
C LEU A 133 13.09 2.16 -33.17
N ALA A 134 11.93 2.65 -32.75
CA ALA A 134 11.73 3.22 -31.41
C ALA A 134 11.65 2.13 -30.33
N LEU A 135 11.41 0.86 -30.68
CA LEU A 135 11.09 -0.21 -29.76
C LEU A 135 12.15 -0.42 -28.65
N PRO A 136 13.46 -0.37 -28.90
CA PRO A 136 14.45 -0.48 -27.84
C PRO A 136 14.33 0.64 -26.81
N VAL A 137 14.06 1.87 -27.23
CA VAL A 137 13.89 3.02 -26.33
C VAL A 137 12.58 2.91 -25.56
N ILE A 138 11.49 2.51 -26.22
CA ILE A 138 10.18 2.27 -25.59
C ILE A 138 10.30 1.20 -24.51
N THR A 139 10.93 0.06 -24.82
CA THR A 139 11.11 -1.04 -23.85
C THR A 139 12.01 -0.65 -22.68
N ALA A 140 13.00 0.20 -22.89
CA ALA A 140 13.81 0.79 -21.82
C ALA A 140 12.95 1.64 -20.86
N GLY A 141 12.01 2.43 -21.41
CA GLY A 141 11.03 3.19 -20.61
C GLY A 141 10.11 2.30 -19.79
N ILE A 142 9.58 1.23 -20.40
CA ILE A 142 8.75 0.24 -19.71
C ILE A 142 9.54 -0.46 -18.60
N ARG A 143 10.79 -0.81 -18.83
CA ARG A 143 11.68 -1.42 -17.83
C ARG A 143 11.92 -0.48 -16.66
N THR A 144 12.19 0.79 -16.90
CA THR A 144 12.34 1.80 -15.85
C THR A 144 11.08 1.93 -15.02
N ALA A 145 9.91 2.00 -15.66
CA ALA A 145 8.62 2.02 -14.99
C ALA A 145 8.41 0.78 -14.12
N ALA A 146 8.69 -0.41 -14.64
CA ALA A 146 8.50 -1.68 -13.90
C ALA A 146 9.34 -1.73 -12.61
N VAL A 147 10.64 -1.41 -12.70
CA VAL A 147 11.54 -1.39 -11.52
C VAL A 147 11.05 -0.37 -10.49
N MET A 148 10.64 0.80 -10.95
CA MET A 148 10.12 1.86 -10.09
C MET A 148 8.80 1.46 -9.42
N ILE A 149 7.85 0.89 -10.16
CA ILE A 149 6.57 0.40 -9.62
C ILE A 149 6.82 -0.66 -8.54
N ILE A 150 7.67 -1.65 -8.79
CA ILE A 150 7.96 -2.73 -7.83
C ILE A 150 8.53 -2.13 -6.54
N GLY A 151 9.43 -1.17 -6.62
CA GLY A 151 9.95 -0.50 -5.43
C GLY A 151 8.88 0.31 -4.68
N THR A 152 8.11 1.15 -5.39
CA THR A 152 7.10 2.01 -4.77
C THR A 152 5.86 1.25 -4.29
N ALA A 153 5.55 0.08 -4.87
CA ALA A 153 4.46 -0.77 -4.41
C ALA A 153 4.64 -1.27 -2.96
N THR A 154 5.87 -1.26 -2.41
CA THR A 154 6.07 -1.52 -0.98
C THR A 154 5.35 -0.51 -0.08
N LEU A 155 5.21 0.75 -0.53
CA LEU A 155 4.49 1.78 0.21
C LEU A 155 2.97 1.61 0.18
N ALA A 156 2.44 0.83 -0.78
CA ALA A 156 1.01 0.54 -0.87
C ALA A 156 0.48 -0.23 0.37
N ALA A 157 1.35 -0.94 1.07
CA ALA A 157 1.02 -1.58 2.34
C ALA A 157 0.59 -0.57 3.43
N LEU A 158 1.08 0.68 3.38
CA LEU A 158 0.68 1.75 4.30
C LEU A 158 -0.80 2.13 4.21
N ILE A 159 -1.42 1.87 3.07
CA ILE A 159 -2.83 2.15 2.80
C ILE A 159 -3.66 0.86 2.67
N GLY A 160 -3.18 -0.24 3.21
CA GLY A 160 -3.90 -1.52 3.25
C GLY A 160 -3.95 -2.28 1.93
N ALA A 161 -3.14 -1.93 0.94
CA ALA A 161 -3.11 -2.65 -0.33
C ALA A 161 -2.31 -3.97 -0.30
N GLY A 162 -1.72 -4.32 0.85
CA GLY A 162 -0.95 -5.55 1.00
C GLY A 162 0.41 -5.52 0.31
N GLY A 163 0.90 -6.70 -0.05
CA GLY A 163 2.17 -6.88 -0.74
C GLY A 163 3.39 -6.98 0.19
N LEU A 164 4.59 -7.10 -0.39
CA LEU A 164 5.84 -7.28 0.36
C LEU A 164 6.16 -6.16 1.35
N GLY A 165 5.57 -4.98 1.15
CA GLY A 165 5.67 -3.87 2.08
C GLY A 165 5.08 -4.16 3.46
N THR A 166 4.14 -5.11 3.60
CA THR A 166 3.57 -5.51 4.90
C THR A 166 4.63 -6.09 5.82
N PHE A 167 5.57 -6.87 5.29
CA PHE A 167 6.71 -7.41 6.04
C PHE A 167 7.62 -6.29 6.55
N ILE A 168 7.89 -5.29 5.70
CA ILE A 168 8.73 -4.13 6.09
C ILE A 168 8.06 -3.34 7.20
N LEU A 169 6.77 -3.02 7.06
CA LEU A 169 6.01 -2.26 8.05
C LEU A 169 5.89 -3.01 9.38
N LEU A 170 5.55 -4.31 9.31
CA LEU A 170 5.47 -5.16 10.50
C LEU A 170 6.83 -5.27 11.21
N GLY A 171 7.91 -5.37 10.44
CA GLY A 171 9.26 -5.40 10.98
C GLY A 171 9.67 -4.08 11.65
N ILE A 172 9.27 -2.94 11.10
CA ILE A 172 9.47 -1.62 11.71
C ILE A 172 8.68 -1.52 13.01
N ASP A 173 7.41 -1.92 13.00
CA ASP A 173 6.51 -1.84 14.15
C ASP A 173 6.97 -2.75 15.31
N ARG A 174 7.46 -3.94 14.98
CA ARG A 174 7.98 -4.92 15.96
C ARG A 174 9.47 -4.75 16.29
N ASN A 175 10.15 -3.78 15.67
CA ASN A 175 11.62 -3.65 15.75
C ASN A 175 12.34 -4.97 15.40
N ASP A 176 11.83 -5.69 14.40
CA ASP A 176 12.35 -6.98 13.93
C ASP A 176 13.05 -6.81 12.56
N SER A 177 14.38 -6.80 12.60
CA SER A 177 15.21 -6.65 11.41
C SER A 177 15.05 -7.82 10.42
N ALA A 178 14.67 -9.03 10.88
CA ALA A 178 14.51 -10.18 10.00
C ALA A 178 13.30 -9.98 9.07
N LEU A 179 12.18 -9.49 9.60
CA LEU A 179 10.99 -9.15 8.81
C LEU A 179 11.28 -8.04 7.79
N ILE A 180 11.98 -6.98 8.20
CA ILE A 180 12.37 -5.89 7.30
C ILE A 180 13.21 -6.43 6.15
N LEU A 181 14.22 -7.25 6.45
CA LEU A 181 15.11 -7.82 5.44
C LEU A 181 14.38 -8.78 4.49
N ILE A 182 13.46 -9.62 4.99
CA ILE A 182 12.65 -10.51 4.14
C ILE A 182 11.86 -9.68 3.11
N GLY A 183 11.12 -8.67 3.55
CA GLY A 183 10.33 -7.83 2.65
C GLY A 183 11.19 -7.03 1.66
N ALA A 184 12.27 -6.41 2.15
CA ALA A 184 13.16 -5.59 1.34
C ALA A 184 13.94 -6.42 0.30
N LEU A 185 14.52 -7.55 0.70
CA LEU A 185 15.28 -8.41 -0.21
C LEU A 185 14.37 -9.07 -1.25
N ALA A 186 13.17 -9.49 -0.85
CA ALA A 186 12.20 -10.07 -1.78
C ALA A 186 11.75 -9.05 -2.84
N SER A 187 11.44 -7.80 -2.46
CA SER A 187 11.07 -6.76 -3.42
C SER A 187 12.23 -6.37 -4.33
N ALA A 188 13.45 -6.26 -3.79
CA ALA A 188 14.64 -6.00 -4.59
C ALA A 188 14.94 -7.14 -5.58
N PHE A 189 14.84 -8.40 -5.13
CA PHE A 189 14.99 -9.58 -6.00
C PHE A 189 13.94 -9.57 -7.11
N LEU A 190 12.69 -9.27 -6.79
CA LEU A 190 11.62 -9.16 -7.77
C LEU A 190 11.91 -8.08 -8.82
N ALA A 191 12.37 -6.89 -8.39
CA ALA A 191 12.75 -5.81 -9.30
C ALA A 191 13.91 -6.22 -10.24
N ILE A 192 14.90 -6.95 -9.72
CA ILE A 192 16.02 -7.49 -10.50
C ILE A 192 15.51 -8.50 -11.54
N VAL A 193 14.67 -9.44 -11.13
CA VAL A 193 14.09 -10.46 -12.04
C VAL A 193 13.32 -9.79 -13.18
N PHE A 194 12.45 -8.83 -12.85
CA PHE A 194 11.71 -8.09 -13.89
C PHE A 194 12.60 -7.26 -14.80
N ASN A 195 13.62 -6.62 -14.24
CA ASN A 195 14.62 -5.91 -15.05
C ASN A 195 15.31 -6.84 -16.06
N PHE A 196 15.70 -8.04 -15.65
CA PHE A 196 16.31 -9.03 -16.56
C PHE A 196 15.32 -9.52 -17.62
N ILE A 197 14.09 -9.85 -17.23
CA ILE A 197 13.05 -10.31 -18.18
C ILE A 197 12.80 -9.24 -19.25
N LEU A 198 12.59 -7.98 -18.85
CA LEU A 198 12.30 -6.89 -19.76
C LEU A 198 13.53 -6.52 -20.62
N ARG A 199 14.75 -6.58 -20.06
CA ARG A 199 15.98 -6.41 -20.83
C ARG A 199 16.15 -7.48 -21.91
N PHE A 200 15.81 -8.72 -21.60
CA PHE A 200 15.84 -9.81 -22.60
C PHE A 200 14.84 -9.56 -23.73
N MET A 201 13.72 -8.92 -23.43
CA MET A 201 12.68 -8.59 -24.42
C MET A 201 13.01 -7.38 -25.27
N GLU A 202 13.90 -6.49 -24.85
CA GLU A 202 14.28 -5.26 -25.53
C GLU A 202 14.76 -5.47 -26.98
N HIS A 203 15.38 -6.63 -27.25
CA HIS A 203 15.90 -6.99 -28.57
C HIS A 203 15.00 -7.96 -29.34
N ARG A 204 13.75 -8.18 -28.88
CA ARG A 204 12.80 -9.10 -29.50
C ARG A 204 11.84 -8.36 -30.45
N SER A 205 11.30 -9.11 -31.41
CA SER A 205 10.33 -8.54 -32.35
C SER A 205 9.03 -8.14 -31.63
N LEU A 206 8.30 -7.18 -32.23
CA LEU A 206 6.97 -6.75 -31.79
C LEU A 206 6.01 -7.89 -31.45
N ARG A 207 6.08 -9.01 -32.22
CA ARG A 207 5.24 -10.18 -31.97
C ARG A 207 5.50 -10.82 -30.60
N HIS A 208 6.76 -10.94 -30.19
CA HIS A 208 7.10 -11.49 -28.88
C HIS A 208 6.66 -10.59 -27.75
N ILE A 209 6.79 -9.27 -27.93
CA ILE A 209 6.33 -8.29 -26.94
C ILE A 209 4.79 -8.31 -26.82
N ALA A 210 4.08 -8.36 -27.95
CA ALA A 210 2.62 -8.50 -27.96
C ALA A 210 2.15 -9.80 -27.29
N CYS A 211 2.83 -10.93 -27.55
CA CYS A 211 2.55 -12.19 -26.87
C CYS A 211 2.80 -12.10 -25.35
N PHE A 212 3.90 -11.46 -24.94
CA PHE A 212 4.20 -11.25 -23.51
C PHE A 212 3.13 -10.39 -22.83
N LEU A 213 2.75 -9.27 -23.42
CA LEU A 213 1.68 -8.41 -22.90
C LEU A 213 0.33 -9.15 -22.88
N GLY A 214 0.05 -9.95 -23.89
CA GLY A 214 -1.17 -10.79 -23.94
C GLY A 214 -1.18 -11.86 -22.85
N THR A 215 -0.07 -12.57 -22.62
CA THR A 215 0.04 -13.54 -21.53
C THR A 215 -0.02 -12.88 -20.17
N LEU A 216 0.60 -11.70 -20.01
CA LEU A 216 0.51 -10.92 -18.79
C LEU A 216 -0.93 -10.49 -18.50
N ALA A 217 -1.64 -9.98 -19.51
CA ALA A 217 -3.06 -9.62 -19.39
C ALA A 217 -3.91 -10.84 -19.00
N LEU A 218 -3.67 -12.01 -19.61
CA LEU A 218 -4.38 -13.24 -19.30
C LEU A 218 -4.13 -13.69 -17.86
N ILE A 219 -2.88 -13.65 -17.40
CA ILE A 219 -2.52 -13.98 -16.01
C ILE A 219 -3.21 -13.02 -15.04
N LEU A 220 -3.21 -11.71 -15.33
CA LEU A 220 -3.88 -10.73 -14.51
C LEU A 220 -5.40 -10.97 -14.47
N ILE A 221 -6.03 -11.16 -15.62
CA ILE A 221 -7.48 -11.45 -15.68
C ILE A 221 -7.80 -12.71 -14.86
N THR A 222 -7.05 -13.80 -15.02
CA THR A 222 -7.28 -15.03 -14.28
C THR A 222 -6.99 -14.89 -12.78
N SER A 223 -6.04 -14.05 -12.38
CA SER A 223 -5.73 -13.81 -10.97
C SER A 223 -6.77 -12.98 -10.24
N PHE A 224 -7.54 -12.15 -10.97
CA PHE A 224 -8.66 -11.38 -10.43
C PHE A 224 -10.02 -12.08 -10.55
N VAL A 225 -10.10 -13.17 -11.32
CA VAL A 225 -11.32 -14.00 -11.32
C VAL A 225 -11.30 -14.82 -10.04
N PRO A 226 -12.22 -14.58 -9.10
CA PRO A 226 -12.31 -15.42 -7.92
C PRO A 226 -12.70 -16.81 -8.35
N PHE A 227 -11.79 -17.77 -8.22
CA PHE A 227 -12.07 -19.22 -8.41
C PHE A 227 -12.92 -19.76 -7.26
N SER A 228 -13.52 -18.89 -6.48
CA SER A 228 -14.38 -19.23 -5.37
C SER A 228 -15.83 -19.36 -5.82
N VAL A 229 -16.36 -20.56 -5.70
CA VAL A 229 -17.77 -20.74 -5.35
C VAL A 229 -18.05 -19.77 -4.21
N ARG A 230 -19.03 -18.87 -4.38
CA ARG A 230 -19.48 -17.93 -3.33
C ARG A 230 -19.88 -18.74 -2.09
N HIS A 231 -18.93 -18.96 -1.20
CA HIS A 231 -19.25 -19.13 0.21
C HIS A 231 -19.39 -17.71 0.76
N ASP A 232 -20.39 -17.48 1.57
CA ASP A 232 -20.54 -16.23 2.30
C ASP A 232 -19.28 -16.09 3.20
N LYS A 233 -18.32 -15.29 2.76
CA LYS A 233 -17.07 -15.04 3.48
C LYS A 233 -17.23 -13.81 4.34
N ILE A 234 -16.79 -13.88 5.58
CA ILE A 234 -16.59 -12.72 6.44
C ILE A 234 -15.13 -12.31 6.41
N VAL A 235 -14.86 -11.08 6.06
CA VAL A 235 -13.51 -10.49 6.05
C VAL A 235 -13.23 -9.80 7.37
N ILE A 236 -12.28 -10.32 8.14
CA ILE A 236 -11.89 -9.75 9.44
C ILE A 236 -10.49 -9.15 9.34
N ALA A 237 -10.36 -7.86 9.65
CA ALA A 237 -9.07 -7.19 9.63
C ALA A 237 -8.52 -6.96 11.05
N GLY A 238 -7.19 -6.97 11.17
CA GLY A 238 -6.45 -6.62 12.38
C GLY A 238 -5.58 -5.39 12.16
N LYS A 239 -5.45 -4.58 13.21
CA LYS A 239 -4.46 -3.49 13.27
C LYS A 239 -3.05 -4.06 13.19
N LEU A 240 -2.07 -3.17 13.00
CA LEU A 240 -0.66 -3.53 13.11
C LEU A 240 -0.33 -4.03 14.52
N GLY A 241 0.42 -5.12 14.62
CA GLY A 241 0.92 -5.66 15.87
C GLY A 241 0.45 -7.08 16.20
N PRO A 242 1.09 -7.73 17.18
CA PRO A 242 0.79 -9.12 17.55
C PRO A 242 -0.57 -9.31 18.24
N GLU A 243 -0.99 -8.35 19.04
CA GLU A 243 -2.25 -8.39 19.78
C GLU A 243 -3.46 -8.44 18.83
N PRO A 244 -3.63 -7.52 17.87
CA PRO A 244 -4.75 -7.60 16.92
C PRO A 244 -4.71 -8.86 16.06
N GLU A 245 -3.52 -9.38 15.74
CA GLU A 245 -3.36 -10.63 15.00
C GLU A 245 -3.89 -11.83 15.80
N ILE A 246 -3.64 -11.89 17.10
CA ILE A 246 -4.20 -12.92 17.99
C ILE A 246 -5.73 -12.81 18.03
N LEU A 247 -6.27 -11.60 18.24
CA LEU A 247 -7.71 -11.38 18.36
C LEU A 247 -8.48 -11.82 17.12
N ILE A 248 -8.00 -11.45 15.91
CA ILE A 248 -8.70 -11.83 14.68
C ILE A 248 -8.62 -13.33 14.40
N ASN A 249 -7.53 -14.01 14.79
CA ASN A 249 -7.44 -15.46 14.70
C ASN A 249 -8.42 -16.14 15.67
N MET A 250 -8.55 -15.64 16.91
CA MET A 250 -9.56 -16.14 17.86
C MET A 250 -10.99 -15.96 17.30
N TYR A 251 -11.30 -14.82 16.68
CA TYR A 251 -12.61 -14.60 16.06
C TYR A 251 -12.86 -15.55 14.89
N LYS A 252 -11.85 -15.79 14.06
CA LYS A 252 -11.93 -16.78 12.98
C LYS A 252 -12.29 -18.16 13.51
N GLU A 253 -11.55 -18.68 14.48
CA GLU A 253 -11.79 -19.97 15.08
C GLU A 253 -13.20 -20.07 15.67
N LEU A 254 -13.66 -19.04 16.38
CA LEU A 254 -15.00 -19.00 16.95
C LEU A 254 -16.09 -19.01 15.88
N ILE A 255 -15.97 -18.21 14.82
CA ILE A 255 -16.97 -18.09 13.77
C ILE A 255 -17.02 -19.39 12.95
N GLU A 256 -15.89 -19.91 12.50
CA GLU A 256 -15.82 -21.13 11.69
C GLU A 256 -16.25 -22.39 12.49
N HIS A 257 -16.03 -22.40 13.81
CA HIS A 257 -16.48 -23.51 14.65
C HIS A 257 -18.00 -23.50 14.92
N HIS A 258 -18.62 -22.32 15.00
CA HIS A 258 -20.04 -22.19 15.37
C HIS A 258 -20.97 -21.90 14.19
N THR A 259 -20.40 -21.64 12.99
CA THR A 259 -21.16 -21.33 11.78
C THR A 259 -20.56 -22.06 10.57
N ASN A 260 -21.27 -22.05 9.45
CA ASN A 260 -20.73 -22.54 8.17
C ASN A 260 -20.08 -21.42 7.33
N LEU A 261 -19.76 -20.28 7.94
CA LEU A 261 -19.15 -19.14 7.26
C LEU A 261 -17.63 -19.36 7.17
N GLU A 262 -17.06 -19.02 6.04
CA GLU A 262 -15.60 -18.97 5.83
C GLU A 262 -15.08 -17.61 6.27
N VAL A 263 -13.99 -17.56 7.05
CA VAL A 263 -13.39 -16.31 7.50
C VAL A 263 -12.08 -16.04 6.77
N GLU A 264 -12.04 -14.93 6.06
CA GLU A 264 -10.82 -14.38 5.47
C GLU A 264 -10.19 -13.37 6.42
N LEU A 265 -8.94 -13.61 6.82
CA LEU A 265 -8.21 -12.69 7.69
C LEU A 265 -7.36 -11.72 6.87
N LYS A 266 -7.40 -10.44 7.24
CA LYS A 266 -6.48 -9.39 6.79
C LYS A 266 -5.64 -8.88 7.99
N PRO A 267 -4.60 -9.64 8.41
CA PRO A 267 -3.75 -9.21 9.51
C PRO A 267 -2.89 -8.02 9.11
N ASN A 268 -2.52 -7.20 10.09
CA ASN A 268 -1.64 -6.04 9.87
C ASN A 268 -2.14 -5.10 8.75
N PHE A 269 -3.45 -4.95 8.64
CA PHE A 269 -4.11 -4.22 7.56
C PHE A 269 -3.83 -2.71 7.61
N GLY A 270 -3.61 -2.14 8.80
CA GLY A 270 -3.31 -0.73 8.97
C GLY A 270 -3.54 -0.23 10.40
N LYS A 271 -3.63 1.09 10.55
CA LYS A 271 -3.95 1.77 11.82
C LYS A 271 -5.45 2.06 11.93
N THR A 272 -5.87 2.53 13.11
CA THR A 272 -7.27 2.81 13.47
C THR A 272 -8.12 3.44 12.36
N THR A 273 -7.68 4.55 11.82
CA THR A 273 -8.43 5.29 10.79
C THR A 273 -8.60 4.48 9.50
N PHE A 274 -7.58 3.69 9.13
CA PHE A 274 -7.62 2.86 7.92
C PHE A 274 -8.63 1.72 8.04
N LEU A 275 -8.64 1.02 9.18
CA LEU A 275 -9.61 -0.06 9.38
C LEU A 275 -11.05 0.48 9.45
N TYR A 276 -11.20 1.64 10.07
CA TYR A 276 -12.50 2.30 10.15
C TYR A 276 -13.06 2.68 8.77
N GLU A 277 -12.24 3.31 7.93
CA GLU A 277 -12.66 3.64 6.56
C GLU A 277 -12.87 2.40 5.69
N ALA A 278 -12.06 1.34 5.86
CA ALA A 278 -12.25 0.07 5.17
C ALA A 278 -13.56 -0.64 5.59
N LEU A 279 -13.98 -0.53 6.85
CA LEU A 279 -15.26 -1.03 7.32
C LEU A 279 -16.42 -0.22 6.72
N LYS A 280 -16.30 1.10 6.64
CA LYS A 280 -17.31 1.98 6.02
C LYS A 280 -17.47 1.74 4.52
N SER A 281 -16.36 1.45 3.81
CA SER A 281 -16.38 1.15 2.37
C SER A 281 -16.84 -0.27 2.06
N GLY A 282 -16.90 -1.17 3.05
CA GLY A 282 -17.24 -2.58 2.84
C GLY A 282 -16.08 -3.44 2.34
N ASP A 283 -14.84 -2.95 2.45
CA ASP A 283 -13.62 -3.73 2.12
C ASP A 283 -13.30 -4.77 3.19
N ILE A 284 -13.84 -4.60 4.38
CA ILE A 284 -13.83 -5.53 5.50
C ILE A 284 -15.21 -5.53 6.17
N ASP A 285 -15.57 -6.63 6.82
CA ASP A 285 -16.85 -6.79 7.49
C ASP A 285 -16.75 -6.56 9.02
N MET A 286 -15.58 -6.80 9.60
CA MET A 286 -15.37 -6.68 11.04
C MET A 286 -13.89 -6.41 11.39
N TYR A 287 -13.66 -5.69 12.48
CA TYR A 287 -12.36 -5.59 13.13
C TYR A 287 -12.49 -5.32 14.63
N PRO A 288 -11.52 -5.73 15.49
CA PRO A 288 -11.51 -5.40 16.90
C PRO A 288 -11.09 -3.95 17.13
N GLU A 289 -11.89 -3.23 17.93
CA GLU A 289 -11.60 -1.85 18.31
C GLU A 289 -11.83 -1.61 19.80
N PHE A 290 -11.08 -0.69 20.39
CA PHE A 290 -11.20 -0.32 21.80
C PHE A 290 -12.18 0.83 22.01
N THR A 291 -12.97 0.75 23.07
CA THR A 291 -13.99 1.75 23.42
C THR A 291 -13.42 3.16 23.57
N GLY A 292 -12.24 3.28 24.20
CA GLY A 292 -11.52 4.55 24.32
C GLY A 292 -11.12 5.12 22.96
N THR A 293 -10.66 4.28 22.02
CA THR A 293 -10.29 4.71 20.67
C THR A 293 -11.53 5.19 19.88
N VAL A 294 -12.64 4.46 19.99
CA VAL A 294 -13.89 4.87 19.34
C VAL A 294 -14.30 6.26 19.80
N THR A 295 -14.38 6.47 21.10
CA THR A 295 -14.88 7.72 21.68
C THR A 295 -13.93 8.91 21.55
N THR A 296 -12.61 8.68 21.49
CA THR A 296 -11.62 9.77 21.44
C THR A 296 -11.08 10.08 20.05
N THR A 297 -11.15 9.11 19.12
CA THR A 297 -10.50 9.21 17.80
C THR A 297 -11.50 9.13 16.63
N LEU A 298 -12.50 8.24 16.72
CA LEU A 298 -13.40 7.99 15.59
C LEU A 298 -14.67 8.82 15.63
N LEU A 299 -15.20 9.10 16.82
CA LEU A 299 -16.39 9.95 16.94
C LEU A 299 -16.06 11.42 16.79
N GLN A 300 -16.88 12.15 16.04
CA GLN A 300 -16.82 13.61 15.90
C GLN A 300 -17.45 14.35 17.11
N GLN A 301 -17.65 13.67 18.21
CA GLN A 301 -18.26 14.18 19.43
C GLN A 301 -17.20 14.38 20.52
N LYS A 302 -17.57 15.14 21.58
CA LYS A 302 -16.68 15.27 22.74
C LYS A 302 -16.53 13.90 23.42
N PRO A 303 -15.29 13.52 23.82
CA PRO A 303 -15.08 12.33 24.61
C PRO A 303 -15.92 12.31 25.88
N PRO A 304 -16.30 11.13 26.40
CA PRO A 304 -17.03 11.03 27.66
C PRO A 304 -16.27 11.67 28.80
N ALA A 305 -16.96 12.32 29.69
CA ALA A 305 -16.38 12.81 30.96
C ALA A 305 -16.17 11.66 31.97
N SER A 306 -16.80 10.51 31.75
CA SER A 306 -16.72 9.32 32.60
C SER A 306 -15.59 8.40 32.15
N THR A 307 -14.94 7.75 33.09
CA THR A 307 -13.98 6.65 32.91
C THR A 307 -14.61 5.28 33.14
N ASP A 308 -15.92 5.24 33.45
CA ASP A 308 -16.65 4.00 33.62
C ASP A 308 -16.77 3.24 32.28
N ALA A 309 -16.30 2.00 32.25
CA ALA A 309 -16.20 1.19 31.04
C ALA A 309 -17.55 1.01 30.32
N ARG A 310 -18.64 0.84 31.09
CA ARG A 310 -19.98 0.66 30.52
C ARG A 310 -20.48 1.93 29.86
N THR A 311 -20.31 3.07 30.53
CA THR A 311 -20.68 4.39 30.01
C THR A 311 -19.92 4.73 28.72
N VAL A 312 -18.62 4.46 28.69
CA VAL A 312 -17.76 4.70 27.50
C VAL A 312 -18.18 3.79 26.34
N TYR A 313 -18.49 2.52 26.64
CA TYR A 313 -19.00 1.59 25.62
C TYR A 313 -20.33 2.07 25.02
N GLU A 314 -21.32 2.40 25.87
CA GLU A 314 -22.64 2.83 25.42
C GLU A 314 -22.56 4.11 24.57
N GLN A 315 -21.75 5.08 24.97
CA GLN A 315 -21.50 6.27 24.18
C GLN A 315 -20.83 5.93 22.83
N GLY A 316 -19.86 5.03 22.84
CA GLY A 316 -19.18 4.56 21.63
C GLY A 316 -20.15 3.88 20.67
N ARG A 317 -20.96 2.96 21.17
CA ARG A 317 -21.97 2.21 20.41
C ARG A 317 -22.99 3.14 19.75
N ASP A 318 -23.61 4.01 20.54
CA ASP A 318 -24.66 4.89 20.07
C ASP A 318 -24.10 5.97 19.13
N GLY A 319 -22.88 6.45 19.41
CA GLY A 319 -22.19 7.41 18.58
C GLY A 319 -21.84 6.86 17.19
N ILE A 320 -21.20 5.69 17.12
CA ILE A 320 -20.82 5.02 15.86
C ILE A 320 -22.06 4.69 15.01
N TYR A 321 -23.12 4.18 15.67
CA TYR A 321 -24.36 3.89 14.97
C TYR A 321 -25.02 5.15 14.40
N SER A 322 -25.04 6.23 15.17
CA SER A 322 -25.62 7.50 14.73
C SER A 322 -24.83 8.14 13.58
N GLN A 323 -23.47 8.06 13.66
CA GLN A 323 -22.57 8.70 12.72
C GLN A 323 -22.48 7.96 11.38
N ASP A 324 -22.24 6.64 11.40
CA ASP A 324 -21.90 5.86 10.21
C ASP A 324 -22.72 4.56 10.05
N ARG A 325 -23.74 4.34 10.89
CA ARG A 325 -24.60 3.13 10.89
C ARG A 325 -23.85 1.82 11.12
N LEU A 326 -22.70 1.88 11.74
CA LEU A 326 -21.91 0.72 12.11
C LEU A 326 -22.40 0.13 13.44
N ILE A 327 -22.35 -1.18 13.56
CA ILE A 327 -22.76 -1.91 14.78
C ILE A 327 -21.53 -2.16 15.63
N TYR A 328 -21.55 -1.70 16.88
CA TYR A 328 -20.54 -1.97 17.85
C TYR A 328 -21.05 -3.08 18.79
N LEU A 329 -20.43 -4.26 18.67
CA LEU A 329 -20.83 -5.44 19.45
C LEU A 329 -20.46 -5.28 20.93
N GLU A 330 -20.99 -6.16 21.79
CA GLU A 330 -20.67 -6.17 23.21
C GLU A 330 -19.16 -6.33 23.44
N PRO A 331 -18.59 -5.61 24.41
CA PRO A 331 -17.16 -5.65 24.68
C PRO A 331 -16.72 -7.00 25.24
N THR A 332 -15.51 -7.41 24.88
CA THR A 332 -14.83 -8.53 25.54
C THR A 332 -14.38 -8.13 26.94
N ALA A 333 -14.03 -9.11 27.78
CA ALA A 333 -13.44 -8.86 29.10
C ALA A 333 -11.97 -8.37 29.02
N TYR A 334 -11.41 -8.21 27.83
CA TYR A 334 -10.03 -7.80 27.61
C TYR A 334 -9.92 -6.27 27.66
N GLU A 335 -8.96 -5.78 28.43
CA GLU A 335 -8.64 -4.35 28.54
C GLU A 335 -7.22 -4.07 28.01
N ASN A 336 -7.07 -2.96 27.30
CA ASN A 336 -5.80 -2.43 26.86
C ASN A 336 -5.71 -0.96 27.26
N THR A 337 -4.63 -0.58 27.94
CA THR A 337 -4.43 0.79 28.42
C THR A 337 -3.01 1.27 28.16
N TYR A 338 -2.83 2.59 28.14
CA TYR A 338 -1.49 3.18 28.09
C TYR A 338 -0.77 3.03 29.43
N ALA A 339 0.54 2.77 29.33
CA ALA A 339 1.44 2.80 30.47
C ALA A 339 2.70 3.60 30.10
N VAL A 340 3.22 4.33 31.06
CA VAL A 340 4.52 4.98 30.95
C VAL A 340 5.59 4.04 31.46
N ALA A 341 6.50 3.61 30.61
CA ALA A 341 7.57 2.69 30.95
C ALA A 341 8.92 3.40 31.02
N VAL A 342 9.71 3.03 32.02
CA VAL A 342 11.12 3.41 32.16
C VAL A 342 11.95 2.17 32.42
N SER A 343 13.25 2.19 32.12
CA SER A 343 14.10 1.05 32.45
C SER A 343 14.24 0.90 33.98
N GLU A 344 14.31 -0.34 34.45
CA GLU A 344 14.45 -0.63 35.89
C GLU A 344 15.67 0.06 36.50
N THR A 345 16.79 0.05 35.80
CA THR A 345 18.03 0.72 36.22
C THR A 345 17.85 2.23 36.35
N TYR A 346 17.12 2.86 35.43
CA TYR A 346 16.84 4.31 35.48
C TYR A 346 15.87 4.62 36.60
N ALA A 347 14.80 3.84 36.77
CA ALA A 347 13.84 3.98 37.87
C ALA A 347 14.53 3.88 39.25
N ALA A 348 15.41 2.87 39.45
CA ALA A 348 16.15 2.69 40.67
C ALA A 348 17.11 3.85 40.95
N ALA A 349 17.87 4.30 39.93
CA ALA A 349 18.84 5.40 40.06
C ALA A 349 18.19 6.73 40.47
N HIS A 350 16.95 6.97 40.05
CA HIS A 350 16.21 8.22 40.30
C HIS A 350 15.02 8.05 41.27
N SER A 351 14.86 6.88 41.88
CA SER A 351 13.76 6.57 42.81
C SER A 351 12.38 6.87 42.22
N LEU A 352 12.14 6.43 40.97
CA LEU A 352 10.89 6.64 40.27
C LEU A 352 9.93 5.47 40.51
N HIS A 353 8.77 5.73 41.10
CA HIS A 353 7.72 4.75 41.41
C HIS A 353 6.37 5.11 40.82
N THR A 354 6.14 6.39 40.51
CA THR A 354 4.90 6.92 39.96
C THR A 354 5.18 7.88 38.79
N ILE A 355 4.16 8.16 37.98
CA ILE A 355 4.26 9.16 36.91
C ILE A 355 4.65 10.52 37.47
N SER A 356 4.14 10.89 38.64
CA SER A 356 4.48 12.16 39.30
C SER A 356 5.96 12.27 39.68
N ASP A 357 6.66 11.16 39.91
CA ASP A 357 8.10 11.18 40.20
C ASP A 357 8.95 11.60 38.99
N LEU A 358 8.40 11.50 37.76
CA LEU A 358 9.08 11.94 36.55
C LEU A 358 9.36 13.45 36.55
N THR A 359 8.63 14.24 37.32
CA THR A 359 8.90 15.67 37.49
C THR A 359 10.31 15.93 38.01
N ARG A 360 10.88 15.02 38.82
CA ARG A 360 12.25 15.15 39.36
C ARG A 360 13.34 15.09 38.28
N VAL A 361 13.04 14.39 37.17
CA VAL A 361 13.98 14.16 36.06
C VAL A 361 13.55 14.88 34.76
N SER A 362 12.48 15.66 34.80
CA SER A 362 11.89 16.32 33.63
C SER A 362 12.86 17.16 32.81
N ASN A 363 13.88 17.77 33.45
CA ASN A 363 14.88 18.57 32.76
C ASN A 363 15.95 17.78 32.00
N SER A 364 16.07 16.48 32.27
CA SER A 364 17.09 15.59 31.67
C SER A 364 16.51 14.38 30.94
N ALA A 365 15.27 14.03 31.22
CA ALA A 365 14.60 12.90 30.61
C ALA A 365 14.07 13.27 29.21
N VAL A 366 14.25 12.35 28.26
CA VAL A 366 13.66 12.46 26.92
C VAL A 366 12.59 11.39 26.79
N ALA A 367 11.35 11.82 26.57
CA ALA A 367 10.22 10.93 26.38
C ALA A 367 10.01 10.59 24.90
N GLY A 368 9.80 9.30 24.61
CA GLY A 368 9.41 8.80 23.29
C GLY A 368 7.95 8.43 23.27
N PHE A 369 7.17 9.03 22.38
CA PHE A 369 5.75 8.75 22.21
C PHE A 369 5.41 8.40 20.77
N THR A 370 4.39 7.57 20.55
CA THR A 370 3.81 7.39 19.22
C THR A 370 3.05 8.65 18.79
N LEU A 371 2.97 8.90 17.48
CA LEU A 371 2.20 10.05 16.96
C LEU A 371 0.72 9.98 17.37
N GLU A 372 0.17 8.77 17.47
CA GLU A 372 -1.19 8.56 17.91
C GLU A 372 -1.37 9.01 19.37
N PHE A 373 -0.48 8.59 20.27
CA PHE A 373 -0.50 8.99 21.67
C PHE A 373 -0.37 10.50 21.87
N MET A 374 0.49 11.17 21.06
CA MET A 374 0.73 12.61 21.14
C MET A 374 -0.53 13.44 20.87
N ASN A 375 -1.44 12.97 20.03
CA ASN A 375 -2.61 13.72 19.58
C ASN A 375 -3.90 13.36 20.32
N ARG A 376 -3.85 12.41 21.26
CA ARG A 376 -5.04 11.90 21.97
C ARG A 376 -5.29 12.60 23.29
N GLN A 377 -6.59 12.77 23.62
CA GLN A 377 -7.03 13.36 24.89
C GLN A 377 -6.77 12.45 26.09
N ASP A 378 -6.73 11.13 25.86
CA ASP A 378 -6.39 10.09 26.83
C ASP A 378 -4.90 9.68 26.75
N GLY A 379 -4.10 10.43 25.99
CA GLY A 379 -2.67 10.28 25.84
C GLY A 379 -1.90 11.51 26.35
N TYR A 380 -0.97 12.02 25.53
CA TYR A 380 -0.09 13.13 25.91
C TYR A 380 -0.84 14.42 26.26
N LEU A 381 -1.92 14.74 25.51
CA LEU A 381 -2.74 15.91 25.82
C LEU A 381 -3.42 15.81 27.19
N GLY A 382 -3.76 14.60 27.63
CA GLY A 382 -4.26 14.33 28.98
C GLY A 382 -3.18 14.54 30.03
N LEU A 383 -1.96 14.02 29.79
CA LEU A 383 -0.83 14.24 30.70
C LEU A 383 -0.54 15.73 30.89
N GLN A 384 -0.55 16.51 29.81
CA GLN A 384 -0.32 17.96 29.87
C GLN A 384 -1.36 18.72 30.71
N ARG A 385 -2.59 18.22 30.82
CA ARG A 385 -3.66 18.86 31.62
C ARG A 385 -3.55 18.58 33.11
N HIS A 386 -2.92 17.49 33.45
CA HIS A 386 -2.80 17.05 34.85
C HIS A 386 -1.42 17.34 35.47
N GLY A 387 -0.55 18.08 34.76
CA GLY A 387 0.78 18.48 35.17
C GLY A 387 1.86 17.65 34.57
#